data_9e03b73c4131dce730b5b0b6dd6499c3
#
_entry.id   9e03b73c4131dce730b5b0b6dd6499c3
#
_cell.length_a   1.000
_cell.length_b   1.000
_cell.length_c   1.000
_cell.angle_alpha   90.00
_cell.angle_beta   90.00
_cell.angle_gamma   90.00
#
_symmetry.space_group_name_H-M   'P 1'
#
loop_
_entity.id
_entity.type
_entity.pdbx_description
1 polymer ?
#
loop_
_entity_poly.entity_id
_entity_poly.type
_entity_poly.pdbx_seq_one_letter_code
_entity_poly.pdbx_strand_id
1 'polypeptide(L)'
;KISPYVNKVENPSKGFPRGMIALAVMVVTCAILGTLAMSRMFDPAVINASAESFNAYVANSSYWAFQKLGQYYHVGDLFMIIYALCNVISQLAVLILSIDAPLRMLLDNEHTKQFIPQALHKVNAHGVHSNGIKMVAVLSGSIILAQSFVPGAAAVLRQLTKLNSVCMPMRYLWVFAAYIALRNAYDTIPAEYRFVKNQAVAKFFGGWCFAVTAVCCVLGMYDKDPFTFALNVITPVVLTVLGFILPALAKREQTAAKK
;
A
#
# COMPACT_ATOMS: atom_id res chain seq x y z
N LYS A 1 0.15 4.30 5.64
CA LYS A 1 1.29 5.14 5.18
C LYS A 1 1.46 6.44 6.01
N ILE A 2 0.47 6.86 6.83
CA ILE A 2 0.51 8.14 7.58
C ILE A 2 1.10 7.97 8.98
N SER A 3 1.10 6.75 9.55
CA SER A 3 1.57 6.48 10.91
C SER A 3 2.99 6.98 11.24
N PRO A 4 3.98 6.99 10.32
CA PRO A 4 5.31 7.54 10.61
C PRO A 4 5.32 9.05 10.88
N TYR A 5 4.27 9.75 10.51
CA TYR A 5 4.16 11.21 10.67
C TYR A 5 3.36 11.65 11.90
N VAL A 6 2.92 10.70 12.74
CA VAL A 6 2.13 10.99 13.97
C VAL A 6 2.84 12.02 14.85
N ASN A 7 4.16 11.88 15.02
CA ASN A 7 4.96 12.77 15.87
C ASN A 7 5.15 14.19 15.29
N LYS A 8 4.74 14.42 14.03
CA LYS A 8 4.79 15.74 13.37
C LYS A 8 3.45 16.49 13.43
N VAL A 9 2.42 15.88 14.00
CA VAL A 9 1.09 16.47 14.14
C VAL A 9 0.99 17.18 15.50
N GLU A 10 0.50 18.42 15.50
CA GLU A 10 0.13 19.11 16.74
C GLU A 10 -0.99 18.31 17.46
N ASN A 11 -0.81 18.04 18.75
CA ASN A 11 -1.75 17.25 19.56
C ASN A 11 -2.13 15.92 18.90
N PRO A 12 -1.17 14.97 18.75
CA PRO A 12 -1.39 13.73 18.00
C PRO A 12 -2.54 12.88 18.58
N SER A 13 -2.77 12.94 19.89
CA SER A 13 -3.87 12.20 20.56
C SER A 13 -5.28 12.66 20.15
N LYS A 14 -5.45 13.90 19.72
CA LYS A 14 -6.74 14.47 19.28
C LYS A 14 -6.80 14.69 17.76
N GLY A 15 -5.76 15.26 17.17
CA GLY A 15 -5.70 15.64 15.76
C GLY A 15 -5.66 14.43 14.84
N PHE A 16 -4.79 13.46 15.13
CA PHE A 16 -4.62 12.29 14.29
C PHE A 16 -5.88 11.41 14.20
N PRO A 17 -6.58 11.03 15.31
CA PRO A 17 -7.82 10.25 15.22
C PRO A 17 -8.92 10.96 14.44
N ARG A 18 -9.10 12.28 14.64
CA ARG A 18 -10.10 13.07 13.89
C ARG A 18 -9.81 13.07 12.40
N GLY A 19 -8.54 13.27 12.01
CA GLY A 19 -8.11 13.19 10.62
C GLY A 19 -8.35 11.82 10.00
N MET A 20 -8.12 10.74 10.74
CA MET A 20 -8.37 9.37 10.26
C MET A 20 -9.85 9.08 10.08
N ILE A 21 -10.72 9.55 10.98
CA ILE A 21 -12.17 9.40 10.85
C ILE A 21 -12.68 10.19 9.64
N ALA A 22 -12.25 11.45 9.50
CA ALA A 22 -12.63 12.28 8.36
C ALA A 22 -12.18 11.64 7.02
N LEU A 23 -10.96 11.13 6.96
CA LEU A 23 -10.44 10.41 5.81
C LEU A 23 -11.28 9.15 5.51
N ALA A 24 -11.62 8.36 6.52
CA ALA A 24 -12.43 7.16 6.33
C ALA A 24 -13.82 7.49 5.77
N VAL A 25 -14.50 8.50 6.34
CA VAL A 25 -15.81 8.95 5.85
C VAL A 25 -15.70 9.46 4.40
N MET A 26 -14.70 10.28 4.10
CA MET A 26 -14.48 10.80 2.74
C MET A 26 -14.23 9.66 1.75
N VAL A 27 -13.36 8.71 2.07
CA VAL A 27 -13.04 7.57 1.18
C VAL A 27 -14.27 6.71 0.93
N VAL A 28 -15.06 6.39 1.97
CA VAL A 28 -16.29 5.58 1.81
C VAL A 28 -17.30 6.32 0.97
N THR A 29 -17.53 7.62 1.23
CA THR A 29 -18.48 8.43 0.45
C THR A 29 -18.06 8.53 -1.02
N CYS A 30 -16.79 8.83 -1.29
CA CYS A 30 -16.26 8.89 -2.65
C CYS A 30 -16.33 7.54 -3.37
N ALA A 31 -16.08 6.43 -2.66
CA ALA A 31 -16.18 5.09 -3.23
C ALA A 31 -17.64 4.76 -3.63
N ILE A 32 -18.59 5.02 -2.75
CA ILE A 32 -20.02 4.78 -3.04
C ILE A 32 -20.49 5.64 -4.20
N LEU A 33 -20.28 6.96 -4.13
CA LEU A 33 -20.71 7.89 -5.18
C LEU A 33 -20.01 7.60 -6.50
N GLY A 34 -18.69 7.31 -6.47
CA GLY A 34 -17.94 6.94 -7.66
C GLY A 34 -18.44 5.66 -8.31
N THR A 35 -18.71 4.62 -7.52
CA THR A 35 -19.25 3.35 -8.03
C THR A 35 -20.65 3.54 -8.64
N LEU A 36 -21.52 4.32 -7.99
CA LEU A 36 -22.86 4.64 -8.52
C LEU A 36 -22.76 5.44 -9.82
N ALA A 37 -21.88 6.44 -9.90
CA ALA A 37 -21.68 7.21 -11.12
C ALA A 37 -21.18 6.32 -12.27
N MET A 38 -20.18 5.47 -12.01
CA MET A 38 -19.62 4.54 -13.01
C MET A 38 -20.67 3.54 -13.50
N SER A 39 -21.52 3.03 -12.59
CA SER A 39 -22.59 2.08 -12.97
C SER A 39 -23.65 2.70 -13.89
N ARG A 40 -23.81 4.02 -13.86
CA ARG A 40 -24.73 4.75 -14.76
C ARG A 40 -24.09 5.11 -16.10
N MET A 41 -22.75 5.25 -16.12
CA MET A 41 -22.03 5.66 -17.32
C MET A 41 -21.67 4.51 -18.26
N PHE A 42 -21.54 3.30 -17.73
CA PHE A 42 -21.05 2.15 -18.49
C PHE A 42 -22.03 0.99 -18.40
N ASP A 43 -22.32 0.38 -19.57
CA ASP A 43 -23.15 -0.81 -19.67
C ASP A 43 -22.34 -2.06 -19.29
N PRO A 44 -22.76 -2.81 -18.26
CA PRO A 44 -22.10 -4.05 -17.85
C PRO A 44 -22.04 -5.11 -18.97
N ALA A 45 -23.00 -5.14 -19.87
CA ALA A 45 -23.04 -6.10 -20.99
C ALA A 45 -21.87 -5.84 -21.95
N VAL A 46 -21.56 -4.57 -22.24
CA VAL A 46 -20.45 -4.20 -23.12
C VAL A 46 -19.10 -4.47 -22.44
N ILE A 47 -18.99 -4.18 -21.14
CA ILE A 47 -17.76 -4.41 -20.40
C ILE A 47 -17.41 -5.90 -20.33
N ASN A 48 -18.40 -6.75 -20.09
CA ASN A 48 -18.21 -8.19 -19.91
C ASN A 48 -18.28 -8.99 -21.22
N ALA A 49 -18.40 -8.33 -22.36
CA ALA A 49 -18.49 -8.98 -23.67
C ALA A 49 -17.25 -9.83 -24.00
N SER A 50 -16.06 -9.39 -23.56
CA SER A 50 -14.81 -10.13 -23.73
C SER A 50 -13.83 -9.82 -22.59
N ALA A 51 -12.82 -10.70 -22.39
CA ALA A 51 -11.73 -10.46 -21.45
C ALA A 51 -10.92 -9.19 -21.82
N GLU A 52 -10.82 -8.89 -23.11
CA GLU A 52 -10.14 -7.69 -23.61
C GLU A 52 -10.92 -6.42 -23.26
N SER A 53 -12.25 -6.41 -23.48
CA SER A 53 -13.13 -5.30 -23.10
C SER A 53 -13.06 -5.02 -21.61
N PHE A 54 -13.09 -6.08 -20.78
CA PHE A 54 -12.98 -5.96 -19.33
C PHE A 54 -11.63 -5.38 -18.91
N ASN A 55 -10.52 -5.86 -19.47
CA ASN A 55 -9.19 -5.34 -19.18
C ASN A 55 -9.02 -3.88 -19.61
N ALA A 56 -9.56 -3.51 -20.77
CA ALA A 56 -9.54 -2.13 -21.27
C ALA A 56 -10.36 -1.21 -20.36
N TYR A 57 -11.52 -1.67 -19.88
CA TYR A 57 -12.33 -0.95 -18.91
C TYR A 57 -11.58 -0.75 -17.58
N VAL A 58 -10.99 -1.78 -17.02
CA VAL A 58 -10.23 -1.69 -15.77
C VAL A 58 -9.06 -0.69 -15.90
N ALA A 59 -8.41 -0.65 -17.05
CA ALA A 59 -7.28 0.26 -17.28
C ALA A 59 -7.70 1.72 -17.50
N ASN A 60 -8.82 1.96 -18.18
CA ASN A 60 -9.15 3.28 -18.74
C ASN A 60 -10.49 3.86 -18.25
N SER A 61 -11.23 3.14 -17.41
CA SER A 61 -12.61 3.52 -17.02
C SER A 61 -12.73 4.95 -16.51
N SER A 62 -11.79 5.39 -15.69
CA SER A 62 -11.81 6.76 -15.15
C SER A 62 -11.61 7.81 -16.25
N TYR A 63 -10.69 7.59 -17.19
CA TYR A 63 -10.49 8.51 -18.31
C TYR A 63 -11.72 8.57 -19.21
N TRP A 64 -12.31 7.42 -19.53
CA TRP A 64 -13.52 7.35 -20.34
C TRP A 64 -14.74 7.98 -19.66
N ALA A 65 -14.84 7.88 -18.33
CA ALA A 65 -15.91 8.54 -17.58
C ALA A 65 -15.83 10.06 -17.71
N PHE A 66 -14.64 10.64 -17.54
CA PHE A 66 -14.44 12.08 -17.70
C PHE A 66 -14.57 12.53 -19.15
N GLN A 67 -14.19 11.69 -20.12
CA GLN A 67 -14.42 11.95 -21.53
C GLN A 67 -15.91 12.00 -21.86
N LYS A 68 -16.70 11.01 -21.44
CA LYS A 68 -18.16 11.01 -21.59
C LYS A 68 -18.83 12.21 -20.93
N LEU A 69 -18.33 12.60 -19.75
CA LEU A 69 -18.83 13.78 -19.06
C LEU A 69 -18.56 15.06 -19.87
N GLY A 70 -17.37 15.19 -20.45
CA GLY A 70 -17.01 16.32 -21.31
C GLY A 70 -17.87 16.39 -22.58
N GLN A 71 -18.15 15.25 -23.19
CA GLN A 71 -19.07 15.14 -24.33
C GLN A 71 -20.49 15.55 -23.96
N TYR A 72 -20.98 15.13 -22.81
CA TYR A 72 -22.33 15.46 -22.32
C TYR A 72 -22.49 16.98 -22.12
N TYR A 73 -21.47 17.67 -21.59
CA TYR A 73 -21.49 19.13 -21.41
C TYR A 73 -20.98 19.92 -22.62
N HIS A 74 -20.73 19.26 -23.76
CA HIS A 74 -20.24 19.89 -25.01
C HIS A 74 -18.91 20.65 -24.86
N VAL A 75 -18.06 20.24 -23.90
CA VAL A 75 -16.70 20.79 -23.67
C VAL A 75 -15.58 19.89 -24.22
N GLY A 76 -15.92 18.90 -25.02
CA GLY A 76 -14.95 17.96 -25.62
C GLY A 76 -14.19 17.16 -24.58
N ASP A 77 -12.88 17.05 -24.73
CA ASP A 77 -12.01 16.25 -23.86
C ASP A 77 -11.44 17.01 -22.66
N LEU A 78 -11.93 18.24 -22.40
CA LEU A 78 -11.39 19.10 -21.35
C LEU A 78 -11.35 18.41 -19.97
N PHE A 79 -12.44 17.76 -19.57
CA PHE A 79 -12.49 17.07 -18.26
C PHE A 79 -11.54 15.88 -18.19
N MET A 80 -11.35 15.15 -19.27
CA MET A 80 -10.38 14.07 -19.36
C MET A 80 -8.95 14.59 -19.19
N ILE A 81 -8.61 15.70 -19.83
CA ILE A 81 -7.27 16.35 -19.73
C ILE A 81 -7.02 16.81 -18.28
N ILE A 82 -7.98 17.51 -17.67
CA ILE A 82 -7.89 17.96 -16.26
C ILE A 82 -7.68 16.73 -15.35
N TYR A 83 -8.49 15.68 -15.53
CA TYR A 83 -8.34 14.45 -14.76
C TYR A 83 -6.95 13.82 -14.95
N ALA A 84 -6.45 13.75 -16.17
CA ALA A 84 -5.12 13.20 -16.46
C ALA A 84 -4.01 13.97 -15.75
N LEU A 85 -4.04 15.30 -15.79
CA LEU A 85 -3.09 16.16 -15.07
C LEU A 85 -3.15 15.95 -13.55
N CYS A 86 -4.36 15.97 -12.97
CA CYS A 86 -4.55 15.70 -11.54
C CYS A 86 -4.06 14.30 -11.15
N ASN A 87 -4.32 13.29 -12.00
CA ASN A 87 -3.87 11.93 -11.76
C ASN A 87 -2.34 11.83 -11.76
N VAL A 88 -1.66 12.45 -12.72
CA VAL A 88 -0.17 12.48 -12.77
C VAL A 88 0.39 13.09 -11.47
N ILE A 89 -0.12 14.24 -11.04
CA ILE A 89 0.32 14.91 -9.80
C ILE A 89 0.08 13.99 -8.59
N SER A 90 -1.09 13.36 -8.52
CA SER A 90 -1.45 12.43 -7.44
C SER A 90 -0.53 11.21 -7.42
N GLN A 91 -0.21 10.62 -8.57
CA GLN A 91 0.69 9.47 -8.67
C GLN A 91 2.12 9.83 -8.26
N LEU A 92 2.61 11.02 -8.60
CA LEU A 92 3.91 11.52 -8.12
C LEU A 92 3.93 11.66 -6.59
N ALA A 93 2.89 12.23 -6.00
CA ALA A 93 2.77 12.33 -4.54
C ALA A 93 2.71 10.95 -3.86
N VAL A 94 1.96 10.00 -4.43
CA VAL A 94 1.89 8.61 -3.94
C VAL A 94 3.25 7.91 -4.06
N LEU A 95 4.00 8.16 -5.13
CA LEU A 95 5.34 7.60 -5.33
C LEU A 95 6.29 8.07 -4.23
N ILE A 96 6.34 9.38 -3.98
CA ILE A 96 7.18 9.99 -2.93
C ILE A 96 6.83 9.38 -1.56
N LEU A 97 5.55 9.36 -1.19
CA LEU A 97 5.10 8.78 0.08
C LEU A 97 5.35 7.27 0.17
N SER A 98 5.33 6.56 -0.95
CA SER A 98 5.55 5.11 -0.98
C SER A 98 7.02 4.74 -0.76
N ILE A 99 7.93 5.63 -1.08
CA ILE A 99 9.36 5.48 -0.81
C ILE A 99 9.70 5.97 0.61
N ASP A 100 9.28 7.18 0.98
CA ASP A 100 9.67 7.83 2.24
C ASP A 100 9.04 7.15 3.48
N ALA A 101 7.74 6.82 3.45
CA ALA A 101 7.06 6.31 4.63
C ALA A 101 7.61 4.96 5.15
N PRO A 102 7.88 3.93 4.32
CA PRO A 102 8.50 2.69 4.80
C PRO A 102 9.91 2.88 5.32
N LEU A 103 10.71 3.76 4.69
CA LEU A 103 12.06 4.07 5.15
C LEU A 103 12.04 4.72 6.52
N ARG A 104 11.15 5.69 6.77
CA ARG A 104 10.99 6.29 8.09
C ARG A 104 10.52 5.30 9.14
N MET A 105 9.60 4.40 8.80
CA MET A 105 9.16 3.35 9.75
C MET A 105 10.31 2.46 10.19
N LEU A 106 11.25 2.17 9.29
CA LEU A 106 12.39 1.32 9.57
C LEU A 106 13.54 2.07 10.25
N LEU A 107 13.84 3.29 9.81
CA LEU A 107 15.05 4.02 10.15
C LEU A 107 14.88 5.01 11.31
N ASP A 108 13.68 5.56 11.53
CA ASP A 108 13.44 6.51 12.62
C ASP A 108 13.13 5.81 13.97
N ASN A 109 12.82 4.51 13.96
CA ASN A 109 12.53 3.76 15.16
C ASN A 109 13.81 3.20 15.79
N GLU A 110 14.13 3.60 17.03
CA GLU A 110 15.33 3.17 17.73
C GLU A 110 15.43 1.66 17.92
N HIS A 111 14.31 0.97 18.12
CA HIS A 111 14.29 -0.48 18.26
C HIS A 111 14.63 -1.23 16.95
N THR A 112 14.39 -0.64 15.81
CA THR A 112 14.69 -1.25 14.50
C THR A 112 16.07 -0.86 13.98
N LYS A 113 16.63 0.27 14.43
CA LYS A 113 17.97 0.75 14.03
C LYS A 113 19.06 -0.31 14.18
N GLN A 114 19.02 -1.07 15.26
CA GLN A 114 20.00 -2.13 15.52
C GLN A 114 19.99 -3.29 14.50
N PHE A 115 18.89 -3.44 13.74
CA PHE A 115 18.71 -4.51 12.75
C PHE A 115 18.99 -4.05 11.31
N ILE A 116 19.45 -2.82 11.14
CA ILE A 116 19.66 -2.21 9.81
C ILE A 116 21.12 -1.75 9.68
N PRO A 117 21.76 -1.98 8.53
CA PRO A 117 23.11 -1.55 8.24
C PRO A 117 23.30 -0.04 8.45
N GLN A 118 24.41 0.37 9.08
CA GLN A 118 24.68 1.77 9.41
C GLN A 118 24.73 2.69 8.19
N ALA A 119 25.13 2.16 7.03
CA ALA A 119 25.16 2.91 5.78
C ALA A 119 23.79 3.49 5.37
N LEU A 120 22.68 2.86 5.79
CA LEU A 120 21.31 3.32 5.48
C LEU A 120 20.80 4.40 6.43
N HIS A 121 21.42 4.58 7.61
CA HIS A 121 21.03 5.60 8.60
C HIS A 121 21.47 7.02 8.23
N LYS A 122 22.32 7.18 7.20
CA LYS A 122 22.85 8.47 6.82
C LYS A 122 21.72 9.41 6.36
N VAL A 123 21.56 10.49 7.11
CA VAL A 123 20.53 11.52 6.88
C VAL A 123 21.21 12.74 6.25
N ASN A 124 20.55 13.36 5.27
CA ASN A 124 21.03 14.62 4.67
C ASN A 124 20.61 15.84 5.52
N ALA A 125 21.06 17.05 5.12
CA ALA A 125 20.74 18.31 5.81
C ALA A 125 19.23 18.59 5.96
N HIS A 126 18.37 17.93 5.17
CA HIS A 126 16.92 18.07 5.21
C HIS A 126 16.21 16.96 6.01
N GLY A 127 16.93 16.15 6.76
CA GLY A 127 16.34 15.06 7.56
C GLY A 127 15.81 13.88 6.74
N VAL A 128 16.39 13.62 5.57
CA VAL A 128 15.98 12.56 4.65
C VAL A 128 17.05 11.47 4.57
N HIS A 129 16.63 10.21 4.63
CA HIS A 129 17.52 9.03 4.50
C HIS A 129 17.95 8.81 3.04
N SER A 130 18.93 9.60 2.58
CA SER A 130 19.34 9.65 1.16
C SER A 130 19.82 8.30 0.62
N ASN A 131 20.55 7.53 1.41
CA ASN A 131 21.04 6.21 0.99
C ASN A 131 19.91 5.17 0.88
N GLY A 132 18.92 5.24 1.78
CA GLY A 132 17.73 4.40 1.70
C GLY A 132 16.90 4.70 0.43
N ILE A 133 16.70 5.97 0.11
CA ILE A 133 16.01 6.38 -1.13
C ILE A 133 16.78 5.92 -2.37
N LYS A 134 18.10 6.10 -2.41
CA LYS A 134 18.94 5.63 -3.53
C LYS A 134 18.83 4.12 -3.70
N MET A 135 18.87 3.34 -2.62
CA MET A 135 18.71 1.89 -2.66
C MET A 135 17.35 1.49 -3.26
N VAL A 136 16.25 2.09 -2.79
CA VAL A 136 14.92 1.81 -3.32
C VAL A 136 14.80 2.24 -4.78
N ALA A 137 15.33 3.41 -5.15
CA ALA A 137 15.30 3.92 -6.52
C ALA A 137 16.10 3.02 -7.48
N VAL A 138 17.30 2.58 -7.09
CA VAL A 138 18.12 1.66 -7.89
C VAL A 138 17.42 0.31 -8.03
N LEU A 139 16.89 -0.26 -6.94
CA LEU A 139 16.19 -1.54 -6.98
C LEU A 139 14.93 -1.48 -7.85
N SER A 140 14.10 -0.46 -7.66
CA SER A 140 12.88 -0.27 -8.47
C SER A 140 13.22 0.03 -9.93
N GLY A 141 14.22 0.90 -10.17
CA GLY A 141 14.68 1.23 -11.50
C GLY A 141 15.26 0.03 -12.26
N SER A 142 16.04 -0.82 -11.59
CA SER A 142 16.57 -2.05 -12.20
C SER A 142 15.46 -3.04 -12.58
N ILE A 143 14.43 -3.17 -11.74
CA ILE A 143 13.25 -4.01 -12.07
C ILE A 143 12.51 -3.45 -13.29
N ILE A 144 12.27 -2.13 -13.34
CA ILE A 144 11.59 -1.48 -14.48
C ILE A 144 12.42 -1.63 -15.76
N LEU A 145 13.73 -1.43 -15.71
CA LEU A 145 14.62 -1.62 -16.85
C LEU A 145 14.62 -3.07 -17.30
N ALA A 146 14.76 -4.03 -16.39
CA ALA A 146 14.71 -5.45 -16.73
C ALA A 146 13.41 -5.84 -17.45
N GLN A 147 12.28 -5.27 -17.01
CA GLN A 147 10.99 -5.49 -17.67
C GLN A 147 10.92 -4.91 -19.09
N SER A 148 11.63 -3.80 -19.36
CA SER A 148 11.63 -3.16 -20.69
C SER A 148 12.32 -4.01 -21.75
N PHE A 149 13.20 -4.92 -21.37
CA PHE A 149 13.90 -5.84 -22.27
C PHE A 149 13.15 -7.17 -22.51
N VAL A 150 12.08 -7.42 -21.73
CA VAL A 150 11.31 -8.68 -21.87
C VAL A 150 10.15 -8.46 -22.83
N PRO A 151 10.03 -9.30 -23.90
CA PRO A 151 8.86 -9.30 -24.75
C PRO A 151 7.60 -9.56 -23.89
N GLY A 152 6.60 -8.68 -24.00
CA GLY A 152 5.39 -8.80 -23.16
C GLY A 152 5.42 -8.05 -21.83
N ALA A 153 6.20 -6.97 -21.71
CA ALA A 153 6.30 -6.12 -20.51
C ALA A 153 4.93 -5.78 -19.87
N ALA A 154 3.89 -5.57 -20.67
CA ALA A 154 2.53 -5.34 -20.20
C ALA A 154 1.96 -6.53 -19.40
N ALA A 155 2.27 -7.76 -19.78
CA ALA A 155 1.86 -8.95 -19.05
C ALA A 155 2.58 -9.05 -17.69
N VAL A 156 3.87 -8.71 -17.65
CA VAL A 156 4.67 -8.67 -16.43
C VAL A 156 4.13 -7.61 -15.45
N LEU A 157 3.81 -6.41 -15.96
CA LEU A 157 3.20 -5.35 -15.14
C LEU A 157 1.85 -5.78 -14.55
N ARG A 158 1.00 -6.44 -15.33
CA ARG A 158 -0.26 -7.00 -14.83
C ARG A 158 -0.02 -8.04 -13.74
N GLN A 159 0.95 -8.92 -13.93
CA GLN A 159 1.32 -9.92 -12.93
C GLN A 159 1.82 -9.28 -11.64
N LEU A 160 2.68 -8.26 -11.71
CA LEU A 160 3.14 -7.50 -10.54
C LEU A 160 1.99 -6.80 -9.82
N THR A 161 1.01 -6.26 -10.56
CA THR A 161 -0.18 -5.65 -9.97
C THR A 161 -1.04 -6.69 -9.23
N LYS A 162 -1.22 -7.87 -9.82
CA LYS A 162 -1.89 -8.99 -9.14
C LYS A 162 -1.16 -9.40 -7.87
N LEU A 163 0.15 -9.59 -7.93
CA LEU A 163 0.98 -9.93 -6.78
C LEU A 163 0.89 -8.87 -5.67
N ASN A 164 0.91 -7.58 -6.03
CA ASN A 164 0.71 -6.50 -5.07
C ASN A 164 -0.66 -6.58 -4.38
N SER A 165 -1.71 -6.94 -5.13
CA SER A 165 -3.06 -7.11 -4.58
C SER A 165 -3.17 -8.28 -3.60
N VAL A 166 -2.34 -9.32 -3.74
CA VAL A 166 -2.23 -10.44 -2.79
C VAL A 166 -1.37 -10.06 -1.57
N CYS A 167 -0.22 -9.42 -1.79
CA CYS A 167 0.71 -9.05 -0.72
C CYS A 167 0.18 -7.93 0.19
N MET A 168 -0.65 -7.02 -0.36
CA MET A 168 -1.19 -5.89 0.39
C MET A 168 -2.10 -6.29 1.57
N PRO A 169 -3.08 -7.20 1.41
CA PRO A 169 -3.89 -7.69 2.52
C PRO A 169 -3.07 -8.45 3.57
N MET A 170 -2.06 -9.23 3.18
CA MET A 170 -1.19 -9.95 4.13
C MET A 170 -0.50 -9.02 5.11
N ARG A 171 -0.11 -7.82 4.68
CA ARG A 171 0.45 -6.81 5.56
C ARG A 171 -0.54 -6.33 6.61
N TYR A 172 -1.83 -6.29 6.32
CA TYR A 172 -2.86 -5.92 7.29
C TYR A 172 -3.09 -7.01 8.34
N LEU A 173 -2.83 -8.29 8.04
CA LEU A 173 -2.88 -9.35 9.04
C LEU A 173 -1.93 -9.07 10.21
N TRP A 174 -0.70 -8.63 9.91
CA TRP A 174 0.26 -8.24 10.95
C TRP A 174 -0.22 -7.04 11.78
N VAL A 175 -0.88 -6.06 11.13
CA VAL A 175 -1.46 -4.90 11.85
C VAL A 175 -2.57 -5.34 12.78
N PHE A 176 -3.47 -6.23 12.36
CA PHE A 176 -4.54 -6.75 13.21
C PHE A 176 -4.01 -7.65 14.33
N ALA A 177 -3.02 -8.49 14.05
CA ALA A 177 -2.34 -9.29 15.07
C ALA A 177 -1.66 -8.40 16.13
N ALA A 178 -0.93 -7.38 15.70
CA ALA A 178 -0.32 -6.39 16.59
C ALA A 178 -1.37 -5.63 17.41
N TYR A 179 -2.50 -5.26 16.80
CA TYR A 179 -3.61 -4.61 17.51
C TYR A 179 -4.18 -5.52 18.61
N ILE A 180 -4.40 -6.80 18.34
CA ILE A 180 -4.89 -7.77 19.33
C ILE A 180 -3.86 -7.96 20.44
N ALA A 181 -2.57 -8.09 20.11
CA ALA A 181 -1.48 -8.21 21.07
C ALA A 181 -1.41 -6.96 21.98
N LEU A 182 -1.49 -5.76 21.40
CA LEU A 182 -1.51 -4.50 22.14
C LEU A 182 -2.71 -4.40 23.10
N ARG A 183 -3.86 -4.94 22.68
CA ARG A 183 -5.04 -5.00 23.54
C ARG A 183 -4.91 -6.03 24.67
N ASN A 184 -4.09 -7.07 24.49
CA ASN A 184 -3.77 -8.00 25.57
C ASN A 184 -2.80 -7.41 26.58
N ALA A 185 -1.87 -6.55 26.12
CA ALA A 185 -0.91 -5.82 26.97
C ALA A 185 -1.46 -4.47 27.48
N TYR A 186 -2.76 -4.40 27.69
CA TYR A 186 -3.49 -3.18 28.02
C TYR A 186 -3.00 -2.44 29.29
N ASP A 187 -2.61 -3.20 30.31
CA ASP A 187 -2.20 -2.66 31.59
C ASP A 187 -0.74 -2.20 31.61
N THR A 188 0.07 -2.69 30.66
CA THR A 188 1.49 -2.38 30.56
C THR A 188 1.80 -1.23 29.61
N ILE A 189 0.92 -0.99 28.61
CA ILE A 189 1.12 0.05 27.58
C ILE A 189 -0.05 1.03 27.62
N PRO A 190 0.09 2.19 28.31
CA PRO A 190 -0.95 3.20 28.36
C PRO A 190 -1.16 3.84 26.98
N ALA A 191 -2.40 3.86 26.51
CA ALA A 191 -2.79 4.53 25.28
C ALA A 191 -3.62 5.78 25.59
N GLU A 192 -3.17 6.95 25.12
CA GLU A 192 -3.86 8.23 25.31
C GLU A 192 -5.21 8.29 24.58
N TYR A 193 -5.30 7.62 23.42
CA TYR A 193 -6.54 7.58 22.65
C TYR A 193 -7.01 6.15 22.42
N ARG A 194 -8.31 5.93 22.63
CA ARG A 194 -8.98 4.63 22.42
C ARG A 194 -10.29 4.83 21.71
N PHE A 195 -10.36 4.38 20.47
CA PHE A 195 -11.60 4.45 19.68
C PHE A 195 -12.70 3.58 20.30
N VAL A 196 -12.38 2.34 20.67
CA VAL A 196 -13.29 1.43 21.38
C VAL A 196 -12.81 1.28 22.83
N LYS A 197 -13.61 1.76 23.79
CA LYS A 197 -13.26 1.71 25.21
C LYS A 197 -13.37 0.29 25.77
N ASN A 198 -14.39 -0.47 25.35
CA ASN A 198 -14.60 -1.84 25.82
C ASN A 198 -13.57 -2.78 25.22
N GLN A 199 -12.78 -3.44 26.08
CA GLN A 199 -11.68 -4.31 25.67
C GLN A 199 -12.16 -5.57 24.92
N ALA A 200 -13.26 -6.19 25.35
CA ALA A 200 -13.81 -7.38 24.72
C ALA A 200 -14.31 -7.08 23.30
N VAL A 201 -15.04 -5.96 23.16
CA VAL A 201 -15.52 -5.49 21.84
C VAL A 201 -14.36 -5.16 20.90
N ALA A 202 -13.33 -4.49 21.42
CA ALA A 202 -12.14 -4.17 20.63
C ALA A 202 -11.40 -5.42 20.12
N LYS A 203 -11.24 -6.43 20.98
CA LYS A 203 -10.62 -7.72 20.61
C LYS A 203 -11.47 -8.47 19.61
N PHE A 204 -12.80 -8.48 19.78
CA PHE A 204 -13.72 -9.13 18.86
C PHE A 204 -13.62 -8.52 17.45
N PHE A 205 -13.70 -7.18 17.33
CA PHE A 205 -13.56 -6.52 16.02
C PHE A 205 -12.16 -6.70 15.39
N GLY A 206 -11.10 -6.66 16.22
CA GLY A 206 -9.74 -6.95 15.74
C GLY A 206 -9.62 -8.38 15.20
N GLY A 207 -10.17 -9.37 15.93
CA GLY A 207 -10.21 -10.77 15.51
C GLY A 207 -11.08 -10.99 14.26
N TRP A 208 -12.23 -10.33 14.19
CA TRP A 208 -13.09 -10.36 13.01
C TRP A 208 -12.38 -9.81 11.76
N CYS A 209 -11.78 -8.63 11.86
CA CYS A 209 -11.02 -8.04 10.75
C CYS A 209 -9.84 -8.95 10.34
N PHE A 210 -9.14 -9.55 11.31
CA PHE A 210 -8.08 -10.52 11.02
C PHE A 210 -8.61 -11.72 10.25
N ALA A 211 -9.70 -12.36 10.72
CA ALA A 211 -10.30 -13.53 10.09
C ALA A 211 -10.79 -13.24 8.67
N VAL A 212 -11.55 -12.15 8.47
CA VAL A 212 -12.03 -11.75 7.14
C VAL A 212 -10.85 -11.47 6.20
N THR A 213 -9.83 -10.75 6.67
CA THR A 213 -8.65 -10.46 5.85
C THR A 213 -7.87 -11.75 5.51
N ALA A 214 -7.76 -12.69 6.46
CA ALA A 214 -7.11 -13.99 6.21
C ALA A 214 -7.85 -14.79 5.13
N VAL A 215 -9.18 -14.85 5.21
CA VAL A 215 -10.01 -15.50 4.18
C VAL A 215 -9.83 -14.81 2.83
N CYS A 216 -9.85 -13.47 2.79
CA CYS A 216 -9.60 -12.71 1.55
C CYS A 216 -8.20 -12.96 0.98
N CYS A 217 -7.17 -13.11 1.83
CA CYS A 217 -5.81 -13.46 1.38
C CYS A 217 -5.79 -14.84 0.72
N VAL A 218 -6.39 -15.85 1.37
CA VAL A 218 -6.43 -17.21 0.82
C VAL A 218 -7.19 -17.25 -0.51
N LEU A 219 -8.36 -16.61 -0.57
CA LEU A 219 -9.15 -16.52 -1.80
C LEU A 219 -8.41 -15.73 -2.90
N GLY A 220 -7.71 -14.66 -2.53
CA GLY A 220 -6.94 -13.84 -3.47
C GLY A 220 -5.69 -14.54 -4.02
N MET A 221 -5.14 -15.54 -3.33
CA MET A 221 -4.04 -16.36 -3.83
C MET A 221 -4.50 -17.37 -4.89
N TYR A 222 -5.77 -17.78 -4.85
CA TYR A 222 -6.28 -18.76 -5.77
C TYR A 222 -6.37 -18.21 -7.19
N ASP A 223 -5.77 -18.90 -8.14
CA ASP A 223 -5.88 -18.63 -9.57
C ASP A 223 -6.06 -19.98 -10.30
N LYS A 224 -6.79 -19.96 -11.43
CA LYS A 224 -7.01 -21.14 -12.26
C LYS A 224 -5.75 -21.57 -13.00
N ASP A 225 -4.85 -20.61 -13.26
CA ASP A 225 -3.56 -20.88 -13.87
C ASP A 225 -2.56 -21.35 -12.80
N PRO A 226 -2.01 -22.58 -12.89
CA PRO A 226 -1.09 -23.14 -11.90
C PRO A 226 0.18 -22.30 -11.70
N PHE A 227 0.67 -21.67 -12.76
CA PHE A 227 1.86 -20.82 -12.69
C PHE A 227 1.58 -19.53 -11.89
N THR A 228 0.47 -18.88 -12.16
CA THR A 228 0.03 -17.68 -11.42
C THR A 228 -0.26 -18.01 -9.96
N PHE A 229 -0.90 -19.15 -9.68
CA PHE A 229 -1.13 -19.62 -8.32
C PHE A 229 0.20 -19.84 -7.57
N ALA A 230 1.16 -20.54 -8.17
CA ALA A 230 2.47 -20.75 -7.58
C ALA A 230 3.18 -19.41 -7.28
N LEU A 231 3.15 -18.45 -8.19
CA LEU A 231 3.70 -17.10 -7.97
C LEU A 231 3.03 -16.38 -6.82
N ASN A 232 1.70 -16.46 -6.72
CA ASN A 232 0.94 -15.82 -5.65
C ASN A 232 1.28 -16.36 -4.26
N VAL A 233 1.66 -17.65 -4.16
CA VAL A 233 2.07 -18.28 -2.90
C VAL A 233 3.56 -18.07 -2.63
N ILE A 234 4.43 -18.25 -3.62
CA ILE A 234 5.90 -18.19 -3.44
C ILE A 234 6.36 -16.75 -3.17
N THR A 235 5.80 -15.75 -3.88
CA THR A 235 6.25 -14.37 -3.76
C THR A 235 6.19 -13.81 -2.33
N PRO A 236 5.08 -13.95 -1.57
CA PRO A 236 5.04 -13.49 -0.18
C PRO A 236 6.07 -14.21 0.72
N VAL A 237 6.30 -15.51 0.48
CA VAL A 237 7.30 -16.27 1.22
C VAL A 237 8.70 -15.76 0.94
N VAL A 238 9.05 -15.57 -0.33
CA VAL A 238 10.34 -15.02 -0.75
C VAL A 238 10.55 -13.62 -0.19
N LEU A 239 9.56 -12.74 -0.26
CA LEU A 239 9.64 -11.39 0.32
C LEU A 239 9.84 -11.42 1.84
N THR A 240 9.20 -12.35 2.53
CA THR A 240 9.39 -12.56 3.98
C THR A 240 10.81 -13.00 4.28
N VAL A 241 11.33 -13.98 3.55
CA VAL A 241 12.72 -14.46 3.70
C VAL A 241 13.72 -13.35 3.41
N LEU A 242 13.52 -12.58 2.35
CA LEU A 242 14.35 -11.41 2.02
C LEU A 242 14.33 -10.36 3.14
N GLY A 243 13.20 -10.20 3.84
CA GLY A 243 13.09 -9.33 5.01
C GLY A 243 14.05 -9.70 6.15
N PHE A 244 14.41 -10.97 6.30
CA PHE A 244 15.37 -11.41 7.31
C PHE A 244 16.85 -11.17 6.92
N ILE A 245 17.14 -10.80 5.67
CA ILE A 245 18.51 -10.51 5.22
C ILE A 245 19.04 -9.24 5.89
N LEU A 246 18.22 -8.20 6.03
CA LEU A 246 18.63 -6.94 6.66
C LEU A 246 19.13 -7.14 8.10
N PRO A 247 18.39 -7.82 8.99
CA PRO A 247 18.88 -8.12 10.34
C PRO A 247 20.14 -8.99 10.35
N ALA A 248 20.26 -9.92 9.41
CA ALA A 248 21.45 -10.78 9.31
C ALA A 248 22.72 -9.97 8.92
N LEU A 249 22.58 -9.03 7.98
CA LEU A 249 23.68 -8.12 7.59
C LEU A 249 24.08 -7.20 8.74
N ALA A 250 23.10 -6.58 9.41
CA ALA A 250 23.37 -5.71 10.57
C ALA A 250 24.09 -6.46 11.69
N LYS A 251 23.71 -7.71 11.97
CA LYS A 251 24.40 -8.53 12.96
C LYS A 251 25.86 -8.82 12.58
N ARG A 252 26.15 -9.02 11.29
CA ARG A 252 27.52 -9.19 10.78
C ARG A 252 28.35 -7.92 10.97
N GLU A 253 27.80 -6.74 10.66
CA GLU A 253 28.48 -5.45 10.88
C GLU A 253 28.82 -5.24 12.37
N GLN A 254 27.86 -5.50 13.27
CA GLN A 254 28.08 -5.38 14.72
C GLN A 254 29.14 -6.36 15.23
N THR A 255 29.21 -7.55 14.68
CA THR A 255 30.23 -8.55 15.05
C THR A 255 31.62 -8.14 14.52
N ALA A 256 31.68 -7.55 13.32
CA ALA A 256 32.94 -7.04 12.75
C ALA A 256 33.47 -5.81 13.49
N ALA A 257 32.56 -4.94 13.98
CA ALA A 257 32.94 -3.75 14.76
C ALA A 257 33.42 -4.06 16.19
N LYS A 258 33.15 -5.27 16.71
CA LYS A 258 33.60 -5.73 18.04
C LYS A 258 34.96 -6.47 18.00
N LYS A 259 35.47 -6.77 16.81
CA LYS A 259 36.83 -7.29 16.60
C LYS A 259 37.78 -6.17 16.23
#